data_4ff692ec1af8846223921da74e6b33d9
#
_entry.id   4ff692ec1af8846223921da74e6b33d9
#
_cell.length_a   1.000
_cell.length_b   1.000
_cell.length_c   1.000
_cell.angle_alpha   90.00
_cell.angle_beta   90.00
_cell.angle_gamma   90.00
#
_symmetry.space_group_name_H-M   'P 1'
#
loop_
_entity.id
_entity.type
_entity.pdbx_description
1 polymer ?
#
loop_
_entity_poly.entity_id
_entity_poly.type
_entity_poly.pdbx_seq_one_letter_code
_entity_poly.pdbx_strand_id
1 'polypeptide(L)'
;MSTFKLQENRIPALAWTTTLLFLLASLTFFLPVGIPHKVAIPAALLTIASLWLCPWQITLALLFSTVGDYFGSCGNFLAQMGSFALAHTMYITYFIGRYFSKVERDKKLTSKMKGYLAMVVFCTLALMADRKSVV
;
A
#
# COMPACT_ATOMS: atom_id res chain seq x y z
N MET A 1 -23.08 26.55 1.45
CA MET A 1 -21.89 26.79 0.59
C MET A 1 -20.58 26.89 1.37
N SER A 2 -20.58 27.11 2.67
CA SER A 2 -19.35 27.20 3.52
C SER A 2 -18.76 25.84 3.94
N THR A 3 -19.59 24.83 4.14
CA THR A 3 -19.16 23.50 4.59
C THR A 3 -18.33 22.72 3.56
N PHE A 4 -18.62 22.92 2.26
CA PHE A 4 -17.89 22.24 1.19
C PHE A 4 -16.44 22.74 1.03
N LYS A 5 -16.22 24.05 1.19
CA LYS A 5 -14.86 24.65 1.14
C LYS A 5 -13.99 24.25 2.34
N LEU A 6 -14.59 24.04 3.51
CA LEU A 6 -13.86 23.59 4.70
C LEU A 6 -13.40 22.12 4.57
N GLN A 7 -14.13 21.31 3.82
CA GLN A 7 -13.75 19.92 3.56
C GLN A 7 -12.63 19.83 2.53
N GLU A 8 -12.63 20.69 1.51
CA GLU A 8 -11.59 20.73 0.48
C GLU A 8 -10.19 21.08 1.04
N ASN A 9 -10.11 21.93 2.05
CA ASN A 9 -8.83 22.28 2.71
C ASN A 9 -8.38 21.27 3.79
N ARG A 10 -9.24 20.43 4.31
CA ARG A 10 -8.88 19.44 5.34
C ARG A 10 -8.22 18.22 4.77
N ILE A 11 -8.59 17.78 3.56
CA ILE A 11 -8.01 16.60 2.91
C ILE A 11 -6.50 16.73 2.69
N PRO A 12 -5.98 17.83 2.11
CA PRO A 12 -4.53 17.99 1.93
C PRO A 12 -3.78 18.09 3.27
N ALA A 13 -4.34 18.79 4.26
CA ALA A 13 -3.73 18.87 5.59
C ALA A 13 -3.65 17.48 6.26
N LEU A 14 -4.72 16.70 6.20
CA LEU A 14 -4.76 15.34 6.72
C LEU A 14 -3.76 14.42 5.99
N ALA A 15 -3.63 14.56 4.68
CA ALA A 15 -2.65 13.80 3.91
C ALA A 15 -1.21 14.13 4.30
N TRP A 16 -0.88 15.41 4.47
CA TRP A 16 0.45 15.85 4.90
C TRP A 16 0.78 15.38 6.32
N THR A 17 -0.15 15.52 7.27
CA THR A 17 0.07 15.04 8.65
C THR A 17 0.24 13.53 8.69
N THR A 18 -0.53 12.78 7.93
CA THR A 18 -0.40 11.32 7.81
C THR A 18 0.95 10.93 7.23
N THR A 19 1.40 11.62 6.18
CA THR A 19 2.71 11.36 5.56
C THR A 19 3.84 11.61 6.56
N LEU A 20 3.78 12.70 7.31
CA LEU A 20 4.78 13.02 8.33
C LEU A 20 4.80 11.97 9.45
N LEU A 21 3.63 11.60 9.97
CA LEU A 21 3.52 10.56 10.99
C LEU A 21 4.03 9.21 10.51
N PHE A 22 3.74 8.84 9.26
CA PHE A 22 4.25 7.62 8.63
C PHE A 22 5.77 7.63 8.53
N LEU A 23 6.37 8.75 8.09
CA LEU A 23 7.83 8.89 8.02
C LEU A 23 8.47 8.78 9.40
N LEU A 24 7.92 9.44 10.41
CA LEU A 24 8.41 9.36 11.78
C LEU A 24 8.30 7.93 12.34
N ALA A 25 7.17 7.26 12.12
CA ALA A 25 6.97 5.88 12.53
C ALA A 25 7.93 4.92 11.79
N SER A 26 8.21 5.17 10.52
CA SER A 26 9.17 4.38 9.74
C SER A 26 10.61 4.52 10.24
N LEU A 27 10.98 5.69 10.75
CA LEU A 27 12.29 5.91 11.37
C LEU A 27 12.49 5.06 12.63
N THR A 28 11.43 4.72 13.36
CA THR A 28 11.52 3.83 14.54
C THR A 28 12.02 2.43 14.19
N PHE A 29 11.89 2.01 12.92
CA PHE A 29 12.42 0.73 12.45
C PHE A 29 13.95 0.67 12.57
N PHE A 30 14.64 1.77 12.28
CA PHE A 30 16.10 1.87 12.30
C PHE A 30 16.66 2.10 13.71
N LEU A 31 15.83 2.56 14.64
CA LEU A 31 16.25 2.79 16.00
C LEU A 31 16.24 1.48 16.82
N PRO A 32 17.23 1.26 17.72
CA PRO A 32 17.28 0.09 18.58
C PRO A 32 16.28 0.22 19.75
N VAL A 33 15.02 0.51 19.43
CA VAL A 33 13.94 0.65 20.42
C VAL A 33 13.25 -0.69 20.61
N GLY A 34 13.12 -1.13 21.86
CA GLY A 34 12.50 -2.40 22.24
C GLY A 34 10.95 -2.41 22.15
N ILE A 35 10.37 -1.72 21.16
CA ILE A 35 8.91 -1.70 20.96
C ILE A 35 8.49 -3.02 20.31
N PRO A 36 7.61 -3.81 20.93
CA PRO A 36 7.09 -5.02 20.33
C PRO A 36 6.31 -4.69 19.05
N HIS A 37 6.44 -5.53 18.03
CA HIS A 37 5.71 -5.40 16.76
C HIS A 37 5.88 -4.05 16.03
N LYS A 38 6.99 -3.33 16.25
CA LYS A 38 7.24 -2.00 15.67
C LYS A 38 7.10 -1.96 14.14
N VAL A 39 7.28 -3.09 13.46
CA VAL A 39 7.13 -3.21 12.00
C VAL A 39 5.69 -2.94 11.55
N ALA A 40 4.69 -3.32 12.34
CA ALA A 40 3.29 -3.13 11.99
C ALA A 40 2.78 -1.69 12.24
N ILE A 41 3.50 -0.86 13.02
CA ILE A 41 3.05 0.48 13.40
C ILE A 41 2.86 1.40 12.19
N PRO A 42 3.80 1.54 11.24
CA PRO A 42 3.62 2.41 10.09
C PRO A 42 2.42 1.99 9.22
N ALA A 43 2.25 0.69 9.00
CA ALA A 43 1.11 0.16 8.24
C ALA A 43 -0.23 0.39 8.96
N ALA A 44 -0.27 0.26 10.29
CA ALA A 44 -1.45 0.56 11.10
C ALA A 44 -1.85 2.04 11.01
N LEU A 45 -0.90 2.96 11.07
CA LEU A 45 -1.16 4.40 10.90
C LEU A 45 -1.75 4.70 9.52
N LEU A 46 -1.20 4.11 8.45
CA LEU A 46 -1.75 4.26 7.10
C LEU A 46 -3.15 3.66 6.99
N THR A 47 -3.41 2.52 7.63
CA THR A 47 -4.75 1.91 7.65
C THR A 47 -5.76 2.84 8.30
N ILE A 48 -5.45 3.42 9.45
CA ILE A 48 -6.32 4.37 10.14
C ILE A 48 -6.58 5.60 9.27
N ALA A 49 -5.54 6.21 8.71
CA ALA A 49 -5.68 7.37 7.84
C ALA A 49 -6.48 7.08 6.57
N SER A 50 -6.37 5.88 6.02
CA SER A 50 -7.07 5.47 4.81
C SER A 50 -8.59 5.40 4.97
N LEU A 51 -9.11 5.27 6.20
CA LEU A 51 -10.55 5.31 6.48
C LEU A 51 -11.20 6.62 6.01
N TRP A 52 -10.45 7.72 6.01
CA TRP A 52 -10.93 9.05 5.58
C TRP A 52 -10.41 9.48 4.21
N LEU A 53 -9.27 8.92 3.77
CA LEU A 53 -8.58 9.37 2.56
C LEU A 53 -8.78 8.45 1.36
N CYS A 54 -9.10 7.18 1.57
CA CYS A 54 -9.08 6.17 0.53
C CYS A 54 -10.41 5.44 0.38
N PRO A 55 -10.67 4.83 -0.80
CA PRO A 55 -11.77 3.90 -1.00
C PRO A 55 -11.62 2.67 -0.09
N TRP A 56 -12.75 2.08 0.30
CA TRP A 56 -12.80 0.96 1.23
C TRP A 56 -11.93 -0.25 0.81
N GLN A 57 -11.76 -0.50 -0.50
CA GLN A 57 -10.90 -1.58 -1.02
C GLN A 57 -9.43 -1.36 -0.63
N ILE A 58 -8.95 -0.12 -0.75
CA ILE A 58 -7.58 0.26 -0.36
C ILE A 58 -7.41 0.17 1.16
N THR A 59 -8.42 0.59 1.92
CA THR A 59 -8.40 0.48 3.38
C THR A 59 -8.33 -0.99 3.82
N LEU A 60 -9.10 -1.89 3.20
CA LEU A 60 -9.01 -3.32 3.48
C LEU A 60 -7.64 -3.91 3.10
N ALA A 61 -7.09 -3.49 1.96
CA ALA A 61 -5.76 -3.94 1.56
C ALA A 61 -4.68 -3.51 2.57
N LEU A 62 -4.74 -2.28 3.06
CA LEU A 62 -3.83 -1.78 4.11
C LEU A 62 -4.04 -2.50 5.45
N LEU A 63 -5.29 -2.83 5.81
CA LEU A 63 -5.59 -3.61 6.99
C LEU A 63 -4.95 -5.00 6.92
N PHE A 64 -5.12 -5.72 5.80
CA PHE A 64 -4.47 -7.02 5.60
C PHE A 64 -2.94 -6.92 5.58
N SER A 65 -2.38 -5.83 5.05
CA SER A 65 -0.94 -5.58 5.11
C SER A 65 -0.46 -5.40 6.56
N THR A 66 -1.19 -4.64 7.37
CA THR A 66 -0.89 -4.45 8.80
C THR A 66 -0.95 -5.77 9.57
N VAL A 67 -1.95 -6.59 9.30
CA VAL A 67 -2.10 -7.93 9.90
C VAL A 67 -0.94 -8.84 9.47
N GLY A 68 -0.50 -8.74 8.21
CA GLY A 68 0.66 -9.47 7.71
C GLY A 68 1.96 -9.07 8.44
N ASP A 69 2.20 -7.78 8.64
CA ASP A 69 3.36 -7.27 9.38
C ASP A 69 3.33 -7.73 10.85
N TYR A 70 2.15 -7.75 11.46
CA TYR A 70 1.98 -8.25 12.82
C TYR A 70 2.35 -9.75 12.90
N PHE A 71 1.79 -10.60 12.03
CA PHE A 71 2.10 -12.03 12.01
C PHE A 71 3.58 -12.30 11.68
N GLY A 72 4.18 -11.48 10.80
CA GLY A 72 5.61 -11.54 10.52
C GLY A 72 6.45 -11.27 11.77
N SER A 73 6.05 -10.29 12.58
CA SER A 73 6.74 -9.97 13.83
C SER A 73 6.54 -11.04 14.93
N CYS A 74 5.48 -11.85 14.82
CA CYS A 74 5.24 -13.02 15.67
C CYS A 74 5.95 -14.29 15.16
N GLY A 75 6.67 -14.24 14.03
CA GLY A 75 7.31 -15.40 13.43
C GLY A 75 6.37 -16.37 12.70
N ASN A 76 5.11 -16.00 12.52
CA ASN A 76 4.13 -16.82 11.79
C ASN A 76 4.14 -16.48 10.29
N PHE A 77 5.10 -17.07 9.59
CA PHE A 77 5.34 -16.81 8.17
C PHE A 77 4.15 -17.18 7.28
N LEU A 78 3.44 -18.26 7.56
CA LEU A 78 2.30 -18.70 6.76
C LEU A 78 1.12 -17.70 6.84
N ALA A 79 0.80 -17.24 8.04
CA ALA A 79 -0.23 -16.22 8.26
C ALA A 79 0.18 -14.89 7.66
N GLN A 80 1.45 -14.51 7.72
CA GLN A 80 2.01 -13.33 7.05
C GLN A 80 1.79 -13.39 5.55
N MET A 81 2.21 -14.47 4.90
CA MET A 81 2.04 -14.66 3.45
C MET A 81 0.57 -14.62 3.03
N GLY A 82 -0.31 -15.31 3.76
CA GLY A 82 -1.73 -15.32 3.50
C GLY A 82 -2.35 -13.91 3.59
N SER A 83 -2.00 -13.15 4.60
CA SER A 83 -2.46 -11.77 4.77
C SER A 83 -2.00 -10.87 3.64
N PHE A 84 -0.73 -10.94 3.23
CA PHE A 84 -0.23 -10.17 2.10
C PHE A 84 -0.86 -10.60 0.77
N ALA A 85 -1.13 -11.88 0.56
CA ALA A 85 -1.83 -12.34 -0.64
C ALA A 85 -3.23 -11.73 -0.74
N LEU A 86 -3.97 -11.68 0.37
CA LEU A 86 -5.27 -11.00 0.43
C LEU A 86 -5.15 -9.50 0.17
N ALA A 87 -4.17 -8.83 0.77
CA ALA A 87 -3.91 -7.41 0.51
C ALA A 87 -3.65 -7.13 -0.97
N HIS A 88 -2.79 -7.92 -1.61
CA HIS A 88 -2.48 -7.77 -3.02
C HIS A 88 -3.68 -8.05 -3.92
N THR A 89 -4.51 -9.04 -3.59
CA THR A 89 -5.76 -9.31 -4.30
C THR A 89 -6.69 -8.09 -4.28
N MET A 90 -6.84 -7.44 -3.14
CA MET A 90 -7.65 -6.22 -3.00
C MET A 90 -7.07 -5.05 -3.82
N TYR A 91 -5.74 -4.84 -3.79
CA TYR A 91 -5.09 -3.82 -4.62
C TYR A 91 -5.29 -4.09 -6.11
N ILE A 92 -5.04 -5.32 -6.56
CA ILE A 92 -5.19 -5.71 -7.97
C ILE A 92 -6.63 -5.49 -8.42
N THR A 93 -7.62 -5.94 -7.66
CA THR A 93 -9.04 -5.76 -7.98
C THR A 93 -9.41 -4.28 -8.11
N TYR A 94 -8.96 -3.45 -7.18
CA TYR A 94 -9.19 -2.00 -7.23
C TYR A 94 -8.55 -1.35 -8.46
N PHE A 95 -7.26 -1.61 -8.70
CA PHE A 95 -6.54 -0.98 -9.80
C PHE A 95 -6.99 -1.47 -11.17
N ILE A 96 -7.33 -2.75 -11.31
CA ILE A 96 -7.92 -3.29 -12.53
C ILE A 96 -9.27 -2.61 -12.81
N GLY A 97 -10.15 -2.51 -11.81
CA GLY A 97 -11.42 -1.82 -11.97
C GLY A 97 -11.26 -0.35 -12.41
N ARG A 98 -10.28 0.36 -11.80
CA ARG A 98 -9.94 1.74 -12.19
C ARG A 98 -9.32 1.82 -13.59
N TYR A 99 -8.50 0.84 -13.95
CA TYR A 99 -7.90 0.77 -15.29
C TYR A 99 -8.97 0.65 -16.36
N PHE A 100 -9.87 -0.32 -16.25
CA PHE A 100 -10.93 -0.51 -17.23
C PHE A 100 -11.88 0.69 -17.33
N SER A 101 -12.23 1.31 -16.22
CA SER A 101 -13.07 2.53 -16.23
C SER A 101 -12.39 3.76 -16.88
N LYS A 102 -11.06 3.80 -16.89
CA LYS A 102 -10.28 4.89 -17.55
C LYS A 102 -9.91 4.60 -18.99
N VAL A 103 -9.77 3.33 -19.37
CA VAL A 103 -9.41 2.91 -20.75
C VAL A 103 -10.44 3.39 -21.77
N GLU A 104 -11.71 3.47 -21.41
CA GLU A 104 -12.74 4.07 -22.26
C GLU A 104 -12.56 5.57 -22.50
N ARG A 105 -11.80 6.26 -21.65
CA ARG A 105 -11.70 7.72 -21.64
C ARG A 105 -10.42 8.26 -22.27
N ASP A 106 -9.31 7.52 -22.30
CA ASP A 106 -8.03 8.05 -22.82
C ASP A 106 -7.06 6.98 -23.33
N LYS A 107 -7.04 6.78 -24.67
CA LYS A 107 -6.18 5.80 -25.36
C LYS A 107 -4.68 6.07 -25.15
N LYS A 108 -4.27 7.33 -24.95
CA LYS A 108 -2.86 7.72 -24.80
C LYS A 108 -2.31 7.36 -23.41
N LEU A 109 -3.13 7.49 -22.38
CA LEU A 109 -2.78 7.10 -21.02
C LEU A 109 -2.63 5.57 -20.90
N THR A 110 -3.47 4.83 -21.63
CA THR A 110 -3.45 3.37 -21.69
C THR A 110 -2.14 2.81 -22.23
N SER A 111 -1.56 3.46 -23.26
CA SER A 111 -0.27 3.03 -23.83
C SER A 111 0.87 3.17 -22.84
N LYS A 112 0.94 4.29 -22.11
CA LYS A 112 1.95 4.53 -21.06
C LYS A 112 1.80 3.54 -19.89
N MET A 113 0.57 3.27 -19.44
CA MET A 113 0.31 2.32 -18.36
C MET A 113 0.71 0.88 -18.74
N LYS A 114 0.48 0.46 -19.99
CA LYS A 114 0.97 -0.84 -20.48
C LYS A 114 2.49 -0.94 -20.43
N GLY A 115 3.20 0.13 -20.78
CA GLY A 115 4.65 0.20 -20.68
C GLY A 115 5.16 0.04 -19.24
N TYR A 116 4.56 0.74 -18.27
CA TYR A 116 4.91 0.61 -16.86
C TYR A 116 4.60 -0.78 -16.32
N LEU A 117 3.46 -1.37 -16.67
CA LEU A 117 3.10 -2.72 -16.25
C LEU A 117 4.09 -3.75 -16.79
N ALA A 118 4.44 -3.66 -18.07
CA ALA A 118 5.44 -4.53 -18.69
C ALA A 118 6.81 -4.39 -18.02
N MET A 119 7.23 -3.17 -17.67
CA MET A 119 8.46 -2.91 -16.94
C MET A 119 8.46 -3.54 -15.55
N VAL A 120 7.37 -3.40 -14.79
CA VAL A 120 7.23 -4.02 -13.46
C VAL A 120 7.30 -5.54 -13.54
N VAL A 121 6.57 -6.14 -14.49
CA VAL A 121 6.59 -7.60 -14.70
C VAL A 121 7.99 -8.07 -15.07
N PHE A 122 8.68 -7.36 -15.98
CA PHE A 122 10.04 -7.70 -16.39
C PHE A 122 11.02 -7.61 -15.22
N CYS A 123 10.97 -6.53 -14.42
CA CYS A 123 11.83 -6.38 -13.24
C CYS A 123 11.57 -7.49 -12.20
N THR A 124 10.31 -7.86 -11.98
CA THR A 124 9.94 -8.93 -11.04
C THR A 124 10.48 -10.28 -11.50
N LEU A 125 10.34 -10.60 -12.80
CA LEU A 125 10.86 -11.83 -13.38
C LEU A 125 12.39 -11.87 -13.35
N ALA A 126 13.06 -10.75 -13.61
CA ALA A 126 14.53 -10.63 -13.53
C ALA A 126 15.03 -10.89 -12.10
N LEU A 127 14.37 -10.30 -11.08
CA LEU A 127 14.71 -10.55 -9.68
C LEU A 127 14.45 -12.00 -9.25
N MET A 128 13.39 -12.63 -9.77
CA MET A 128 13.12 -14.05 -9.52
C MET A 128 14.15 -14.97 -10.19
N ALA A 129 14.62 -14.62 -11.39
CA ALA A 129 15.65 -15.38 -12.09
C ALA A 129 17.02 -15.29 -11.40
N ASP A 130 17.36 -14.12 -10.85
CA ASP A 130 18.61 -13.89 -10.13
C ASP A 130 18.69 -14.72 -8.83
N ARG A 131 17.58 -14.95 -8.15
CA ARG A 131 17.52 -15.84 -6.97
C ARG A 131 17.85 -17.30 -7.26
N LYS A 132 17.70 -17.77 -8.49
CA LYS A 132 18.06 -19.15 -8.88
C LYS A 132 19.55 -19.34 -9.08
N SER A 133 20.33 -18.29 -9.23
CA SER A 133 21.79 -18.37 -9.41
C SER A 133 22.59 -18.41 -8.09
N VAL A 134 21.91 -18.31 -6.94
CA VAL A 134 22.54 -18.25 -5.60
C VAL A 134 22.36 -19.57 -4.80
N VAL A 135 21.85 -20.62 -5.42
CA VAL A 135 21.73 -21.96 -4.78
C VAL A 135 22.81 -22.91 -5.32
#